data_1dfab0ff4eb59e8ee3e3e5eb0f9aa22e
#
_entry.id   1dfab0ff4eb59e8ee3e3e5eb0f9aa22e
#
_cell.length_a   1.000
_cell.length_b   1.000
_cell.length_c   1.000
_cell.angle_alpha   90.00
_cell.angle_beta   90.00
_cell.angle_gamma   90.00
#
_symmetry.space_group_name_H-M   'P 1'
#
loop_
_entity.id
_entity.type
_entity.pdbx_description
1 polymer ?
#
loop_
_entity_poly.entity_id
_entity_poly.type
_entity_poly.pdbx_seq_one_letter_code
_entity_poly.pdbx_strand_id
1 'polypeptide(L)'
;MTLISRRHLLAAGSAAAGLAVLGQPALALDVAELNKPPAIGEMFLGNPDAKVTVIEYASATCPHCAAFHADAWKKLKAEYVDTNKVKFVFREFPLNDAALAAFMIARALPKESYFPVIGIYFDTLQEWTKENWVEGLFNIAKQAGMTREKFDATLKDEQLARAILAIREDGAKFGVQGTPSFFVNGELYTGEDTFDAMKAKIDPLL
;
A
#
# COMPACT_ATOMS: atom_id res chain seq x y z
N MET A 1 82.92 -16.67 4.87
CA MET A 1 82.10 -15.65 4.22
C MET A 1 81.34 -16.32 3.07
N THR A 2 80.11 -16.72 3.32
CA THR A 2 79.31 -17.49 2.35
C THR A 2 78.13 -16.59 1.92
N LEU A 3 78.17 -16.23 0.62
CA LEU A 3 77.18 -15.35 -0.01
C LEU A 3 75.86 -16.08 -0.20
N ILE A 4 74.80 -15.59 0.48
CA ILE A 4 73.44 -16.10 0.31
C ILE A 4 72.86 -15.50 -0.99
N SER A 5 72.58 -16.39 -1.90
CA SER A 5 72.03 -16.09 -3.26
C SER A 5 70.58 -15.60 -3.14
N ARG A 6 70.27 -14.50 -3.82
CA ARG A 6 68.95 -13.79 -3.90
C ARG A 6 67.86 -14.53 -4.67
N ARG A 7 67.94 -15.83 -4.91
CA ARG A 7 67.05 -16.57 -5.84
C ARG A 7 65.99 -17.47 -5.17
N HIS A 8 65.78 -17.40 -3.85
CA HIS A 8 64.82 -18.28 -3.18
C HIS A 8 63.66 -17.57 -2.48
N LEU A 9 63.29 -16.36 -2.92
CA LEU A 9 62.20 -15.58 -2.32
C LEU A 9 61.10 -15.24 -3.36
N LEU A 10 60.58 -16.20 -4.12
CA LEU A 10 59.40 -16.03 -4.95
C LEU A 10 58.63 -17.35 -5.06
N ALA A 11 58.04 -17.80 -3.94
CA ALA A 11 57.01 -18.83 -3.94
C ALA A 11 56.14 -18.65 -2.70
N ALA A 12 55.50 -17.47 -2.53
CA ALA A 12 54.40 -17.30 -1.65
C ALA A 12 53.12 -17.27 -2.50
N GLY A 13 52.47 -18.41 -2.59
CA GLY A 13 51.22 -18.58 -3.32
C GLY A 13 50.14 -17.69 -2.74
N SER A 14 49.59 -16.83 -3.56
CA SER A 14 48.37 -16.07 -3.29
C SER A 14 47.18 -17.02 -3.31
N ALA A 15 46.79 -17.55 -2.14
CA ALA A 15 45.48 -18.17 -1.97
C ALA A 15 44.45 -17.04 -1.98
N ALA A 16 43.86 -16.76 -3.14
CA ALA A 16 42.65 -15.93 -3.23
C ALA A 16 41.50 -16.66 -2.57
N ALA A 17 41.24 -16.31 -1.30
CA ALA A 17 40.01 -16.69 -0.63
C ALA A 17 38.85 -15.96 -1.33
N GLY A 18 38.18 -16.66 -2.26
CA GLY A 18 36.93 -16.21 -2.84
C GLY A 18 35.88 -16.13 -1.74
N LEU A 19 35.61 -14.92 -1.26
CA LEU A 19 34.39 -14.65 -0.48
C LEU A 19 33.19 -14.91 -1.40
N ALA A 20 32.62 -16.11 -1.30
CA ALA A 20 31.29 -16.37 -1.81
C ALA A 20 30.34 -15.50 -1.02
N VAL A 21 29.90 -14.39 -1.61
CA VAL A 21 28.78 -13.61 -1.11
C VAL A 21 27.56 -14.52 -1.27
N LEU A 22 27.24 -15.25 -0.21
CA LEU A 22 25.96 -15.94 -0.10
C LEU A 22 24.90 -14.84 -0.10
N GLY A 23 24.36 -14.53 -1.29
CA GLY A 23 23.18 -13.70 -1.41
C GLY A 23 22.11 -14.31 -0.49
N GLN A 24 21.67 -13.56 0.50
CA GLN A 24 20.52 -13.98 1.30
C GLN A 24 19.37 -14.21 0.32
N PRO A 25 18.69 -15.36 0.37
CA PRO A 25 17.50 -15.56 -0.44
C PRO A 25 16.54 -14.43 -0.07
N ALA A 26 16.14 -13.61 -1.06
CA ALA A 26 15.02 -12.71 -0.88
C ALA A 26 13.86 -13.59 -0.36
N LEU A 27 13.34 -13.30 0.82
CA LEU A 27 12.20 -14.02 1.36
C LEU A 27 11.10 -13.92 0.30
N ALA A 28 10.75 -15.06 -0.29
CA ALA A 28 9.68 -15.11 -1.26
C ALA A 28 8.43 -14.56 -0.58
N LEU A 29 7.74 -13.62 -1.24
CA LEU A 29 6.49 -13.07 -0.76
C LEU A 29 5.51 -14.20 -0.45
N ASP A 30 5.03 -14.29 0.79
CA ASP A 30 3.98 -15.24 1.14
C ASP A 30 2.63 -14.68 0.68
N VAL A 31 2.20 -15.17 -0.49
CA VAL A 31 0.93 -14.77 -1.11
C VAL A 31 -0.27 -15.14 -0.23
N ALA A 32 -0.19 -16.22 0.55
CA ALA A 32 -1.27 -16.60 1.45
C ALA A 32 -1.41 -15.58 2.60
N GLU A 33 -0.31 -15.12 3.17
CA GLU A 33 -0.33 -14.05 4.18
C GLU A 33 -0.75 -12.70 3.57
N LEU A 34 -0.26 -12.35 2.37
CA LEU A 34 -0.70 -11.15 1.67
C LEU A 34 -2.23 -11.13 1.45
N ASN A 35 -2.82 -12.28 1.08
CA ASN A 35 -4.25 -12.39 0.82
C ASN A 35 -5.11 -12.52 2.09
N LYS A 36 -4.49 -12.63 3.25
CA LYS A 36 -5.21 -12.71 4.52
C LYS A 36 -5.84 -11.37 4.86
N PRO A 37 -7.16 -11.34 5.15
CA PRO A 37 -7.82 -10.11 5.56
C PRO A 37 -7.22 -9.54 6.84
N PRO A 38 -7.08 -8.20 6.95
CA PRO A 38 -6.71 -7.56 8.20
C PRO A 38 -7.70 -7.88 9.33
N ALA A 39 -7.23 -7.86 10.59
CA ALA A 39 -8.05 -8.16 11.76
C ALA A 39 -9.31 -7.27 11.89
N ILE A 40 -9.24 -6.02 11.40
CA ILE A 40 -10.37 -5.08 11.37
C ILE A 40 -11.25 -5.22 10.12
N GLY A 41 -11.05 -6.28 9.35
CA GLY A 41 -11.79 -6.57 8.11
C GLY A 41 -11.20 -5.92 6.88
N GLU A 42 -11.42 -6.57 5.75
CA GLU A 42 -10.95 -6.11 4.44
C GLU A 42 -11.92 -5.14 3.79
N MET A 43 -11.40 -4.09 3.19
CA MET A 43 -12.16 -3.14 2.39
C MET A 43 -11.94 -3.45 0.93
N PHE A 44 -13.00 -3.86 0.23
CA PHE A 44 -12.90 -4.24 -1.18
C PHE A 44 -14.16 -3.85 -1.96
N LEU A 45 -14.00 -3.78 -3.27
CA LEU A 45 -15.06 -3.59 -4.28
C LEU A 45 -14.98 -4.72 -5.31
N GLY A 46 -16.07 -4.94 -6.03
CA GLY A 46 -16.20 -5.96 -7.06
C GLY A 46 -16.57 -7.33 -6.51
N ASN A 47 -16.36 -8.36 -7.33
CA ASN A 47 -16.70 -9.73 -6.98
C ASN A 47 -15.63 -10.34 -6.05
N PRO A 48 -15.98 -10.81 -4.84
CA PRO A 48 -15.02 -11.46 -3.93
C PRO A 48 -14.37 -12.72 -4.53
N ASP A 49 -15.05 -13.40 -5.46
CA ASP A 49 -14.62 -14.63 -6.11
C ASP A 49 -14.01 -14.39 -7.51
N ALA A 50 -13.65 -13.14 -7.84
CA ALA A 50 -13.03 -12.83 -9.13
C ALA A 50 -11.68 -13.54 -9.29
N LYS A 51 -11.37 -13.98 -10.52
CA LYS A 51 -10.07 -14.60 -10.83
C LYS A 51 -8.87 -13.69 -10.56
N VAL A 52 -9.08 -12.38 -10.70
CA VAL A 52 -8.02 -11.38 -10.52
C VAL A 52 -8.32 -10.56 -9.28
N THR A 53 -7.36 -10.53 -8.39
CA THR A 53 -7.35 -9.64 -7.22
C THR A 53 -6.29 -8.56 -7.41
N VAL A 54 -6.70 -7.31 -7.27
CA VAL A 54 -5.80 -6.16 -7.22
C VAL A 54 -5.85 -5.58 -5.82
N ILE A 55 -4.71 -5.52 -5.14
CA ILE A 55 -4.58 -4.90 -3.82
C ILE A 55 -3.83 -3.59 -4.00
N GLU A 56 -4.43 -2.48 -3.59
CA GLU A 56 -3.79 -1.18 -3.50
C GLU A 56 -3.44 -0.85 -2.05
N TYR A 57 -2.17 -0.56 -1.77
CA TYR A 57 -1.74 0.12 -0.56
C TYR A 57 -1.63 1.61 -0.84
N ALA A 58 -2.43 2.41 -0.15
CA ALA A 58 -2.54 3.84 -0.39
C ALA A 58 -2.53 4.67 0.90
N SER A 59 -2.16 5.94 0.76
CA SER A 59 -2.25 6.91 1.85
C SER A 59 -3.20 8.04 1.47
N ALA A 60 -4.10 8.39 2.39
CA ALA A 60 -5.08 9.46 2.19
C ALA A 60 -4.45 10.84 1.94
N THR A 61 -3.16 11.02 2.28
CA THR A 61 -2.41 12.27 2.07
C THR A 61 -1.41 12.18 0.91
N CYS A 62 -1.42 11.09 0.13
CA CYS A 62 -0.48 10.91 -0.96
C CYS A 62 -0.97 11.55 -2.27
N PRO A 63 -0.24 12.53 -2.85
CA PRO A 63 -0.64 13.15 -4.11
C PRO A 63 -0.66 12.17 -5.30
N HIS A 64 0.24 11.18 -5.33
CA HIS A 64 0.25 10.16 -6.37
C HIS A 64 -0.98 9.24 -6.28
N CYS A 65 -1.41 8.86 -5.05
CA CYS A 65 -2.67 8.14 -4.88
C CYS A 65 -3.87 8.97 -5.37
N ALA A 66 -3.91 10.25 -5.04
CA ALA A 66 -4.96 11.15 -5.52
C ALA A 66 -4.95 11.24 -7.06
N ALA A 67 -3.78 11.35 -7.70
CA ALA A 67 -3.65 11.37 -9.16
C ALA A 67 -4.15 10.06 -9.80
N PHE A 68 -3.75 8.90 -9.26
CA PHE A 68 -4.26 7.60 -9.70
C PHE A 68 -5.78 7.52 -9.60
N HIS A 69 -6.35 7.94 -8.46
CA HIS A 69 -7.81 7.91 -8.23
C HIS A 69 -8.57 8.92 -9.09
N ALA A 70 -7.94 10.01 -9.50
CA ALA A 70 -8.55 11.01 -10.38
C ALA A 70 -8.76 10.52 -11.83
N ASP A 71 -7.88 9.66 -12.34
CA ASP A 71 -7.91 9.18 -13.74
C ASP A 71 -7.97 7.65 -13.85
N ALA A 72 -6.86 6.93 -13.59
CA ALA A 72 -6.73 5.51 -13.89
C ALA A 72 -7.74 4.66 -13.11
N TRP A 73 -7.97 4.97 -11.84
CA TRP A 73 -8.94 4.26 -11.00
C TRP A 73 -10.36 4.32 -11.56
N LYS A 74 -10.81 5.46 -12.03
CA LYS A 74 -12.18 5.61 -12.57
C LYS A 74 -12.43 4.67 -13.75
N LYS A 75 -11.42 4.53 -14.63
CA LYS A 75 -11.47 3.62 -15.77
C LYS A 75 -11.38 2.15 -15.35
N LEU A 76 -10.44 1.84 -14.44
CA LEU A 76 -10.29 0.48 -13.89
C LEU A 76 -11.56 0.02 -13.19
N LYS A 77 -12.14 0.90 -12.37
CA LYS A 77 -13.39 0.61 -11.67
C LYS A 77 -14.51 0.28 -12.65
N ALA A 78 -14.71 1.11 -13.65
CA ALA A 78 -15.79 0.93 -14.64
C ALA A 78 -15.59 -0.32 -15.51
N GLU A 79 -14.35 -0.63 -15.95
CA GLU A 79 -14.09 -1.74 -16.87
C GLU A 79 -13.96 -3.10 -16.17
N TYR A 80 -13.46 -3.13 -14.93
CA TYR A 80 -13.13 -4.39 -14.25
C TYR A 80 -13.90 -4.62 -12.96
N VAL A 81 -14.02 -3.61 -12.10
CA VAL A 81 -14.63 -3.79 -10.78
C VAL A 81 -16.15 -3.83 -10.89
N ASP A 82 -16.76 -2.85 -11.56
CA ASP A 82 -18.22 -2.77 -11.73
C ASP A 82 -18.75 -3.86 -12.67
N THR A 83 -17.87 -4.48 -13.46
CA THR A 83 -18.19 -5.64 -14.30
C THR A 83 -17.90 -7.00 -13.63
N ASN A 84 -17.53 -7.00 -12.36
CA ASN A 84 -17.21 -8.19 -11.56
C ASN A 84 -16.04 -9.04 -12.07
N LYS A 85 -15.16 -8.50 -12.90
CA LYS A 85 -13.96 -9.19 -13.42
C LYS A 85 -12.82 -9.20 -12.42
N VAL A 86 -12.73 -8.17 -11.55
CA VAL A 86 -11.67 -7.94 -10.58
C VAL A 86 -12.25 -7.73 -9.19
N LYS A 87 -11.62 -8.34 -8.19
CA LYS A 87 -11.73 -7.95 -6.78
C LYS A 87 -10.67 -6.87 -6.52
N PHE A 88 -11.11 -5.67 -6.21
CA PHE A 88 -10.22 -4.58 -5.84
C PHE A 88 -10.22 -4.42 -4.32
N VAL A 89 -9.05 -4.57 -3.71
CA VAL A 89 -8.83 -4.46 -2.26
C VAL A 89 -8.06 -3.18 -1.98
N PHE A 90 -8.55 -2.39 -1.04
CA PHE A 90 -7.86 -1.19 -0.56
C PHE A 90 -7.28 -1.43 0.83
N ARG A 91 -6.00 -1.13 1.00
CA ARG A 91 -5.30 -1.26 2.27
C ARG A 91 -4.67 0.05 2.69
N GLU A 92 -4.96 0.44 3.89
CA GLU A 92 -4.48 1.69 4.46
C GLU A 92 -2.98 1.63 4.71
N PHE A 93 -2.26 2.61 4.15
CA PHE A 93 -0.83 2.79 4.37
C PHE A 93 -0.56 4.25 4.78
N PRO A 94 -0.97 4.66 6.00
CA PRO A 94 -0.83 6.05 6.42
C PRO A 94 0.63 6.49 6.45
N LEU A 95 0.94 7.61 5.80
CA LEU A 95 2.29 8.19 5.75
C LEU A 95 2.52 9.23 6.88
N ASN A 96 1.44 9.69 7.52
CA ASN A 96 1.47 10.69 8.59
C ASN A 96 0.18 10.61 9.43
N ASP A 97 0.12 11.43 10.49
CA ASP A 97 -1.01 11.45 11.43
C ASP A 97 -2.33 11.86 10.76
N ALA A 98 -2.29 12.79 9.81
CA ALA A 98 -3.49 13.22 9.10
C ALA A 98 -4.07 12.07 8.24
N ALA A 99 -3.21 11.25 7.59
CA ALA A 99 -3.65 10.07 6.85
C ALA A 99 -4.19 8.99 7.79
N LEU A 100 -3.56 8.77 8.94
CA LEU A 100 -4.06 7.83 9.95
C LEU A 100 -5.44 8.25 10.44
N ALA A 101 -5.62 9.52 10.82
CA ALA A 101 -6.89 10.08 11.24
C ALA A 101 -7.97 9.93 10.15
N ALA A 102 -7.65 10.23 8.89
CA ALA A 102 -8.57 10.07 7.76
C ALA A 102 -9.07 8.61 7.65
N PHE A 103 -8.19 7.63 7.77
CA PHE A 103 -8.57 6.21 7.73
C PHE A 103 -9.37 5.78 8.96
N MET A 104 -9.03 6.28 10.16
CA MET A 104 -9.83 6.02 11.36
C MET A 104 -11.25 6.53 11.18
N ILE A 105 -11.43 7.74 10.66
CA ILE A 105 -12.75 8.32 10.39
C ILE A 105 -13.50 7.51 9.33
N ALA A 106 -12.85 7.14 8.21
CA ALA A 106 -13.47 6.32 7.16
C ALA A 106 -13.93 4.96 7.70
N ARG A 107 -13.13 4.31 8.55
CA ARG A 107 -13.47 3.04 9.20
C ARG A 107 -14.59 3.13 10.24
N ALA A 108 -14.76 4.28 10.88
CA ALA A 108 -15.82 4.51 11.89
C ALA A 108 -17.18 4.89 11.30
N LEU A 109 -17.23 5.18 10.00
CA LEU A 109 -18.46 5.40 9.24
C LEU A 109 -19.12 4.05 8.86
N PRO A 110 -20.39 4.04 8.42
CA PRO A 110 -21.00 2.86 7.82
C PRO A 110 -20.13 2.31 6.68
N LYS A 111 -20.04 0.98 6.57
CA LYS A 111 -19.14 0.30 5.62
C LYS A 111 -19.34 0.77 4.17
N GLU A 112 -20.57 1.03 3.79
CA GLU A 112 -20.95 1.54 2.47
C GLU A 112 -20.42 2.95 2.19
N SER A 113 -20.12 3.73 3.24
CA SER A 113 -19.55 5.08 3.12
C SER A 113 -18.05 5.11 2.97
N TYR A 114 -17.36 3.98 3.21
CA TYR A 114 -15.90 3.93 3.22
C TYR A 114 -15.28 4.39 1.89
N PHE A 115 -15.59 3.72 0.79
CA PHE A 115 -15.03 4.07 -0.51
C PHE A 115 -15.47 5.44 -1.03
N PRO A 116 -16.74 5.87 -0.88
CA PRO A 116 -17.14 7.24 -1.16
C PRO A 116 -16.30 8.29 -0.41
N VAL A 117 -16.03 8.06 0.88
CA VAL A 117 -15.24 8.99 1.71
C VAL A 117 -13.76 8.97 1.31
N ILE A 118 -13.18 7.81 1.02
CA ILE A 118 -11.82 7.71 0.46
C ILE A 118 -11.72 8.51 -0.85
N GLY A 119 -12.71 8.40 -1.73
CA GLY A 119 -12.77 9.21 -2.96
C GLY A 119 -12.76 10.70 -2.67
N ILE A 120 -13.57 11.17 -1.72
CA ILE A 120 -13.60 12.60 -1.31
C ILE A 120 -12.25 13.03 -0.75
N TYR A 121 -11.55 12.20 0.05
CA TYR A 121 -10.22 12.54 0.54
C TYR A 121 -9.23 12.77 -0.59
N PHE A 122 -9.25 11.96 -1.63
CA PHE A 122 -8.37 12.14 -2.79
C PHE A 122 -8.79 13.35 -3.64
N ASP A 123 -10.07 13.48 -3.95
CA ASP A 123 -10.59 14.57 -4.79
C ASP A 123 -10.37 15.96 -4.16
N THR A 124 -10.37 16.04 -2.82
CA THR A 124 -10.26 17.30 -2.07
C THR A 124 -8.97 17.38 -1.24
N LEU A 125 -7.94 16.60 -1.60
CA LEU A 125 -6.70 16.48 -0.83
C LEU A 125 -6.08 17.83 -0.48
N GLN A 126 -5.97 18.74 -1.47
CA GLN A 126 -5.37 20.06 -1.28
C GLN A 126 -6.21 21.00 -0.40
N GLU A 127 -7.47 20.65 -0.17
CA GLU A 127 -8.39 21.47 0.62
C GLU A 127 -8.37 21.05 2.09
N TRP A 128 -8.57 19.75 2.37
CA TRP A 128 -8.68 19.28 3.74
C TRP A 128 -7.32 19.15 4.45
N THR A 129 -6.20 19.06 3.74
CA THR A 129 -4.85 18.95 4.33
C THR A 129 -4.20 20.28 4.69
N LYS A 130 -4.89 21.42 4.51
CA LYS A 130 -4.41 22.74 4.93
C LYS A 130 -4.23 22.83 6.45
N GLU A 131 -3.84 24.01 6.94
CA GLU A 131 -3.41 24.27 8.32
C GLU A 131 -4.26 23.61 9.43
N ASN A 132 -5.57 23.48 9.21
CA ASN A 132 -6.47 22.81 10.15
C ASN A 132 -7.08 21.54 9.51
N TRP A 133 -6.24 20.54 9.22
CA TRP A 133 -6.68 19.28 8.63
C TRP A 133 -7.72 18.53 9.49
N VAL A 134 -7.73 18.74 10.81
CA VAL A 134 -8.74 18.11 11.70
C VAL A 134 -10.14 18.63 11.37
N GLU A 135 -10.31 19.93 11.20
CA GLU A 135 -11.60 20.49 10.79
C GLU A 135 -11.92 20.14 9.33
N GLY A 136 -10.91 20.07 8.45
CA GLY A 136 -11.09 19.57 7.09
C GLY A 136 -11.70 18.16 7.08
N LEU A 137 -11.13 17.24 7.85
CA LEU A 137 -11.67 15.89 8.01
C LEU A 137 -13.06 15.87 8.64
N PHE A 138 -13.29 16.72 9.68
CA PHE A 138 -14.62 16.77 10.30
C PHE A 138 -15.69 17.25 9.32
N ASN A 139 -15.39 18.24 8.48
CA ASN A 139 -16.34 18.72 7.48
C ASN A 139 -16.74 17.63 6.48
N ILE A 140 -15.80 16.76 6.09
CA ILE A 140 -16.08 15.58 5.23
C ILE A 140 -16.90 14.55 6.02
N ALA A 141 -16.49 14.19 7.23
CA ALA A 141 -17.16 13.21 8.08
C ALA A 141 -18.60 13.63 8.40
N LYS A 142 -18.84 14.92 8.64
CA LYS A 142 -20.16 15.50 8.88
C LYS A 142 -21.08 15.32 7.68
N GLN A 143 -20.59 15.48 6.46
CA GLN A 143 -21.38 15.24 5.24
C GLN A 143 -21.79 13.76 5.11
N ALA A 144 -20.95 12.86 5.65
CA ALA A 144 -21.25 11.44 5.74
C ALA A 144 -22.08 11.05 6.99
N GLY A 145 -22.61 12.04 7.73
CA GLY A 145 -23.51 11.85 8.86
C GLY A 145 -22.83 11.64 10.22
N MET A 146 -21.51 11.86 10.35
CA MET A 146 -20.80 11.72 11.62
C MET A 146 -21.02 12.96 12.51
N THR A 147 -21.37 12.75 13.78
CA THR A 147 -21.46 13.82 14.77
C THR A 147 -20.07 14.23 15.26
N ARG A 148 -19.94 15.44 15.80
CA ARG A 148 -18.67 15.91 16.37
C ARG A 148 -18.19 15.04 17.52
N GLU A 149 -19.09 14.59 18.39
CA GLU A 149 -18.74 13.71 19.50
C GLU A 149 -18.17 12.37 19.01
N LYS A 150 -18.80 11.75 18.00
CA LYS A 150 -18.29 10.52 17.41
C LYS A 150 -16.96 10.72 16.73
N PHE A 151 -16.78 11.83 16.01
CA PHE A 151 -15.53 12.20 15.37
C PHE A 151 -14.39 12.31 16.40
N ASP A 152 -14.60 13.12 17.46
CA ASP A 152 -13.59 13.34 18.50
C ASP A 152 -13.27 12.05 19.29
N ALA A 153 -14.27 11.20 19.51
CA ALA A 153 -14.09 9.87 20.11
C ALA A 153 -13.30 8.93 19.21
N THR A 154 -13.58 8.94 17.89
CA THR A 154 -12.87 8.12 16.90
C THR A 154 -11.38 8.47 16.84
N LEU A 155 -11.02 9.76 16.86
CA LEU A 155 -9.63 10.18 16.86
C LEU A 155 -8.84 9.77 18.12
N LYS A 156 -9.53 9.40 19.20
CA LYS A 156 -8.95 8.89 20.45
C LYS A 156 -8.95 7.36 20.55
N ASP A 157 -9.49 6.67 19.56
CA ASP A 157 -9.53 5.22 19.53
C ASP A 157 -8.17 4.63 19.18
N GLU A 158 -7.35 4.42 20.21
CA GLU A 158 -6.02 3.83 20.05
C GLU A 158 -6.05 2.40 19.51
N GLN A 159 -7.12 1.64 19.75
CA GLN A 159 -7.23 0.28 19.24
C GLN A 159 -7.41 0.29 17.72
N LEU A 160 -8.28 1.16 17.22
CA LEU A 160 -8.48 1.36 15.78
C LEU A 160 -7.20 1.89 15.12
N ALA A 161 -6.53 2.86 15.75
CA ALA A 161 -5.27 3.39 15.24
C ALA A 161 -4.20 2.29 15.10
N ARG A 162 -4.00 1.48 16.14
CA ARG A 162 -3.05 0.35 16.10
C ARG A 162 -3.42 -0.68 15.05
N ALA A 163 -4.69 -0.97 14.85
CA ALA A 163 -5.14 -1.93 13.86
C ALA A 163 -4.87 -1.45 12.41
N ILE A 164 -5.02 -0.14 12.14
CA ILE A 164 -4.67 0.45 10.84
C ILE A 164 -3.14 0.45 10.64
N LEU A 165 -2.37 0.80 11.69
CA LEU A 165 -0.91 0.76 11.63
C LEU A 165 -0.38 -0.67 11.40
N ALA A 166 -1.05 -1.70 11.92
CA ALA A 166 -0.70 -3.09 11.62
C ALA A 166 -0.86 -3.43 10.13
N ILE A 167 -1.89 -2.91 9.44
CA ILE A 167 -2.05 -3.07 7.98
C ILE A 167 -0.85 -2.45 7.24
N ARG A 168 -0.42 -1.26 7.66
CA ARG A 168 0.78 -0.61 7.11
C ARG A 168 2.04 -1.43 7.36
N GLU A 169 2.21 -1.95 8.58
CA GLU A 169 3.38 -2.78 8.93
C GLU A 169 3.43 -4.06 8.10
N ASP A 170 2.29 -4.72 7.89
CA ASP A 170 2.21 -5.90 7.04
C ASP A 170 2.51 -5.55 5.58
N GLY A 171 1.99 -4.43 5.06
CA GLY A 171 2.36 -3.92 3.74
C GLY A 171 3.87 -3.72 3.60
N ALA A 172 4.53 -3.14 4.60
CA ALA A 172 5.98 -2.96 4.61
C ALA A 172 6.74 -4.32 4.60
N LYS A 173 6.26 -5.33 5.33
CA LYS A 173 6.82 -6.70 5.28
C LYS A 173 6.66 -7.33 3.89
N PHE A 174 5.59 -7.03 3.17
CA PHE A 174 5.36 -7.47 1.79
C PHE A 174 6.13 -6.68 0.74
N GLY A 175 6.94 -5.69 1.14
CA GLY A 175 7.80 -4.93 0.25
C GLY A 175 7.22 -3.60 -0.22
N VAL A 176 6.11 -3.14 0.36
CA VAL A 176 5.58 -1.79 0.10
C VAL A 176 6.53 -0.75 0.69
N GLN A 177 7.11 0.08 -0.18
CA GLN A 177 8.07 1.14 0.18
C GLN A 177 7.49 2.55 0.01
N GLY A 178 6.36 2.67 -0.66
CA GLY A 178 5.68 3.93 -0.96
C GLY A 178 4.25 3.72 -1.42
N THR A 179 3.54 4.80 -1.72
CA THR A 179 2.14 4.77 -2.15
C THR A 179 1.93 5.61 -3.41
N PRO A 180 1.05 5.17 -4.32
CA PRO A 180 0.37 3.89 -4.29
C PRO A 180 1.33 2.73 -4.57
N SER A 181 1.04 1.54 -4.01
CA SER A 181 1.70 0.28 -4.38
C SER A 181 0.63 -0.77 -4.64
N PHE A 182 0.83 -1.57 -5.67
CA PHE A 182 -0.17 -2.54 -6.11
C PHE A 182 0.37 -3.95 -6.09
N PHE A 183 -0.50 -4.91 -5.76
CA PHE A 183 -0.28 -6.32 -6.01
C PHE A 183 -1.38 -6.83 -6.93
N VAL A 184 -0.99 -7.60 -7.94
CA VAL A 184 -1.92 -8.26 -8.87
C VAL A 184 -1.76 -9.76 -8.72
N ASN A 185 -2.79 -10.45 -8.25
CA ASN A 185 -2.76 -11.88 -7.92
C ASN A 185 -1.57 -12.28 -7.04
N GLY A 186 -1.20 -11.44 -6.08
CA GLY A 186 -0.12 -11.68 -5.13
C GLY A 186 1.27 -11.30 -5.62
N GLU A 187 1.43 -10.82 -6.84
CA GLU A 187 2.68 -10.32 -7.39
C GLU A 187 2.76 -8.80 -7.25
N LEU A 188 3.86 -8.29 -6.68
CA LEU A 188 4.10 -6.85 -6.59
C LEU A 188 4.21 -6.26 -7.99
N TYR A 189 3.32 -5.34 -8.30
CA TYR A 189 3.28 -4.66 -9.58
C TYR A 189 4.29 -3.51 -9.60
N THR A 190 5.22 -3.54 -10.55
CA THR A 190 6.30 -2.55 -10.70
C THR A 190 6.16 -1.69 -11.96
N GLY A 191 5.03 -1.77 -12.64
CA GLY A 191 4.71 -0.93 -13.80
C GLY A 191 4.20 0.44 -13.40
N GLU A 192 3.84 1.23 -14.42
CA GLU A 192 3.20 2.54 -14.21
C GLU A 192 1.78 2.39 -13.69
N ASP A 193 1.34 3.30 -12.83
CA ASP A 193 -0.02 3.36 -12.28
C ASP A 193 -1.03 4.02 -13.24
N THR A 194 -0.78 3.88 -14.55
CA THR A 194 -1.69 4.31 -15.60
C THR A 194 -2.72 3.23 -15.93
N PHE A 195 -3.89 3.64 -16.44
CA PHE A 195 -4.93 2.69 -16.85
C PHE A 195 -4.41 1.67 -17.87
N ASP A 196 -3.71 2.11 -18.90
CA ASP A 196 -3.25 1.23 -19.99
C ASP A 196 -2.20 0.21 -19.51
N ALA A 197 -1.28 0.63 -18.63
CA ALA A 197 -0.28 -0.26 -18.06
C ALA A 197 -0.91 -1.30 -17.13
N MET A 198 -1.85 -0.91 -16.28
CA MET A 198 -2.57 -1.84 -15.41
C MET A 198 -3.49 -2.76 -16.21
N LYS A 199 -4.16 -2.26 -17.27
CA LYS A 199 -4.95 -3.06 -18.19
C LYS A 199 -4.10 -4.16 -18.82
N ALA A 200 -2.92 -3.82 -19.33
CA ALA A 200 -1.98 -4.79 -19.92
C ALA A 200 -1.54 -5.89 -18.94
N LYS A 201 -1.51 -5.60 -17.62
CA LYS A 201 -1.22 -6.59 -16.58
C LYS A 201 -2.44 -7.45 -16.23
N ILE A 202 -3.64 -6.87 -16.24
CA ILE A 202 -4.88 -7.53 -15.79
C ILE A 202 -5.47 -8.43 -16.89
N ASP A 203 -5.58 -7.94 -18.14
CA ASP A 203 -6.27 -8.65 -19.23
C ASP A 203 -5.79 -10.09 -19.46
N PRO A 204 -4.47 -10.41 -19.44
CA PRO A 204 -4.00 -11.78 -19.63
C PRO A 204 -4.39 -12.74 -18.50
N LEU A 205 -4.86 -12.23 -17.34
CA LEU A 205 -5.20 -13.00 -16.16
C LEU A 205 -6.71 -13.33 -16.07
N LEU A 206 -7.54 -12.66 -16.89
CA LEU A 206 -8.98 -12.87 -16.96
C LEU A 206 -9.33 -14.15 -17.75
#